data_97ea825a7aedaa0c7cdd9dc3ddb1182d
#
_entry.id   97ea825a7aedaa0c7cdd9dc3ddb1182d
#
_cell.length_a   1.000
_cell.length_b   1.000
_cell.length_c   1.000
_cell.angle_alpha   90.00
_cell.angle_beta   90.00
_cell.angle_gamma   90.00
#
_symmetry.space_group_name_H-M   'P 1'
#
loop_
_entity.id
_entity.type
_entity.pdbx_description
1 polymer ?
#
loop_
_entity_poly.entity_id
_entity_poly.type
_entity_poly.pdbx_seq_one_letter_code
_entity_poly.pdbx_strand_id
1 'polypeptide(L)'
;MNWWRKLKKNSLARFGASLLLLFYLTVIAADFVAPYDPYTSEANGSLLPPTEIYWRDQQTEEWIGPHVYPTEQGPVNLETGERELLVNFNQPSPLQLFVSGHSYQILPIRIPFPPNFEPVELFSGWEVSHHLFGTTGPAKFHLLGTDEQGRDQFSRLVHGGRISLFIGLFGIAISFPLGMIFGGISGYFG
;
A
#
# COMPACT_ATOMS: atom_id res chain seq x y z
N MET A 1 -18.86 25.41 -23.81
CA MET A 1 -19.48 24.07 -23.85
C MET A 1 -19.26 23.40 -22.49
N ASN A 2 -20.30 23.25 -21.65
CA ASN A 2 -20.13 22.81 -20.24
C ASN A 2 -19.88 21.28 -20.16
N TRP A 3 -18.64 20.84 -20.39
CA TRP A 3 -18.20 19.46 -20.23
C TRP A 3 -18.54 18.90 -18.81
N TRP A 4 -18.50 19.75 -17.80
CA TRP A 4 -18.84 19.43 -16.41
C TRP A 4 -20.30 18.97 -16.24
N ARG A 5 -21.24 19.60 -16.98
CA ARG A 5 -22.66 19.18 -17.00
C ARG A 5 -22.84 17.81 -17.68
N LYS A 6 -22.04 17.51 -18.71
CA LYS A 6 -22.07 16.19 -19.39
C LYS A 6 -21.53 15.09 -18.48
N LEU A 7 -20.44 15.35 -17.76
CA LEU A 7 -19.87 14.43 -16.78
C LEU A 7 -20.89 14.10 -15.68
N LYS A 8 -21.57 15.12 -15.12
CA LYS A 8 -22.57 14.93 -14.06
C LYS A 8 -23.80 14.12 -14.53
N LYS A 9 -24.15 14.16 -15.81
CA LYS A 9 -25.28 13.41 -16.37
C LYS A 9 -24.98 11.96 -16.68
N ASN A 10 -23.71 11.59 -16.87
CA ASN A 10 -23.31 10.23 -17.18
C ASN A 10 -22.90 9.48 -15.89
N SER A 11 -23.69 8.49 -15.49
CA SER A 11 -23.43 7.70 -14.27
C SER A 11 -22.12 6.90 -14.35
N LEU A 12 -21.81 6.33 -15.51
CA LEU A 12 -20.60 5.57 -15.74
C LEU A 12 -19.34 6.45 -15.64
N ALA A 13 -19.41 7.67 -16.21
CA ALA A 13 -18.30 8.63 -16.10
C ALA A 13 -18.08 9.11 -14.66
N ARG A 14 -19.15 9.30 -13.88
CA ARG A 14 -19.04 9.62 -12.45
C ARG A 14 -18.43 8.48 -11.67
N PHE A 15 -18.87 7.24 -11.91
CA PHE A 15 -18.31 6.06 -11.28
C PHE A 15 -16.81 5.93 -11.57
N GLY A 16 -16.40 6.03 -12.84
CA GLY A 16 -14.99 5.99 -13.24
C GLY A 16 -14.16 7.11 -12.61
N ALA A 17 -14.69 8.35 -12.60
CA ALA A 17 -14.02 9.49 -11.97
C ALA A 17 -13.88 9.31 -10.45
N SER A 18 -14.91 8.77 -9.77
CA SER A 18 -14.85 8.49 -8.32
C SER A 18 -13.86 7.39 -8.00
N LEU A 19 -13.81 6.33 -8.81
CA LEU A 19 -12.86 5.23 -8.65
C LEU A 19 -11.41 5.72 -8.84
N LEU A 20 -11.18 6.51 -9.88
CA LEU A 20 -9.87 7.10 -10.14
C LEU A 20 -9.43 8.03 -8.99
N LEU A 21 -10.34 8.88 -8.52
CA LEU A 21 -10.10 9.75 -7.37
C LEU A 21 -9.74 8.94 -6.12
N LEU A 22 -10.48 7.86 -5.86
CA LEU A 22 -10.21 6.96 -4.73
C LEU A 22 -8.81 6.36 -4.84
N PHE A 23 -8.40 5.86 -6.01
CA PHE A 23 -7.06 5.33 -6.21
C PHE A 23 -5.97 6.38 -5.98
N TYR A 24 -6.13 7.59 -6.51
CA TYR A 24 -5.17 8.66 -6.26
C TYR A 24 -5.09 9.04 -4.77
N LEU A 25 -6.22 9.15 -4.08
CA LEU A 25 -6.24 9.44 -2.65
C LEU A 25 -5.56 8.32 -1.84
N THR A 26 -5.84 7.06 -2.14
CA THR A 26 -5.20 5.90 -1.49
C THR A 26 -3.68 5.92 -1.68
N VAL A 27 -3.23 6.20 -2.91
CA VAL A 27 -1.81 6.20 -3.26
C VAL A 27 -1.07 7.41 -2.68
N ILE A 28 -1.69 8.57 -2.63
CA ILE A 28 -1.12 9.76 -1.97
C ILE A 28 -0.99 9.50 -0.46
N ALA A 29 -2.00 8.88 0.14
CA ALA A 29 -2.01 8.52 1.55
C ALA A 29 -1.39 7.13 1.82
N ALA A 30 -0.50 6.63 0.95
CA ALA A 30 0.01 5.26 1.01
C ALA A 30 0.65 4.92 2.36
N ASP A 31 1.44 5.82 2.92
CA ASP A 31 2.12 5.62 4.20
C ASP A 31 1.13 5.52 5.39
N PHE A 32 -0.03 6.19 5.28
CA PHE A 32 -1.11 6.07 6.27
C PHE A 32 -1.96 4.81 6.06
N VAL A 33 -2.26 4.45 4.80
CA VAL A 33 -3.11 3.31 4.44
C VAL A 33 -2.39 1.98 4.62
N ALA A 34 -1.08 1.93 4.33
CA ALA A 34 -0.26 0.74 4.48
C ALA A 34 0.12 0.51 5.95
N PRO A 35 -0.20 -0.66 6.53
CA PRO A 35 0.11 -0.92 7.94
C PRO A 35 1.60 -1.15 8.20
N TYR A 36 2.38 -1.51 7.17
CA TYR A 36 3.80 -1.85 7.30
C TYR A 36 4.65 -1.16 6.24
N ASP A 37 5.95 -1.03 6.53
CA ASP A 37 6.95 -0.62 5.55
C ASP A 37 7.04 -1.68 4.42
N PRO A 38 6.92 -1.28 3.14
CA PRO A 38 6.94 -2.20 2.00
C PRO A 38 8.27 -2.92 1.78
N TYR A 39 9.34 -2.50 2.45
CA TYR A 39 10.69 -3.06 2.32
C TYR A 39 11.08 -3.97 3.48
N THR A 40 10.38 -3.90 4.61
CA THR A 40 10.67 -4.73 5.78
C THR A 40 10.28 -6.19 5.53
N SER A 41 11.23 -7.10 5.71
CA SER A 41 11.07 -8.55 5.60
C SER A 41 10.93 -9.22 6.95
N GLU A 42 10.11 -10.26 7.03
CA GLU A 42 9.97 -11.13 8.19
C GLU A 42 10.70 -12.45 7.96
N ALA A 43 11.55 -12.87 8.89
CA ALA A 43 12.42 -14.04 8.72
C ALA A 43 11.63 -15.34 8.44
N ASN A 44 10.49 -15.54 9.15
CA ASN A 44 9.63 -16.72 9.00
C ASN A 44 8.30 -16.40 8.31
N GLY A 45 8.23 -15.24 7.67
CA GLY A 45 7.01 -14.71 7.05
C GLY A 45 6.90 -14.92 5.55
N SER A 46 7.75 -15.76 4.93
CA SER A 46 7.75 -15.99 3.50
C SER A 46 6.46 -16.68 3.03
N LEU A 47 5.82 -16.15 1.99
CA LEU A 47 4.62 -16.72 1.36
C LEU A 47 3.48 -17.06 2.33
N LEU A 48 3.30 -16.26 3.37
CA LEU A 48 2.14 -16.40 4.25
C LEU A 48 0.86 -16.04 3.48
N PRO A 49 -0.23 -16.79 3.65
CA PRO A 49 -1.54 -16.45 3.09
C PRO A 49 -2.10 -15.18 3.74
N PRO A 50 -3.18 -14.60 3.19
CA PRO A 50 -3.96 -13.58 3.88
C PRO A 50 -4.30 -14.00 5.30
N THR A 51 -4.07 -13.09 6.26
CA THR A 51 -4.26 -13.42 7.69
C THR A 51 -5.73 -13.62 8.01
N GLU A 52 -6.05 -14.72 8.68
CA GLU A 52 -7.40 -15.00 9.14
C GLU A 52 -7.78 -14.12 10.34
N ILE A 53 -9.01 -13.60 10.32
CA ILE A 53 -9.55 -12.78 11.41
C ILE A 53 -10.48 -13.66 12.25
N TYR A 54 -10.18 -13.71 13.52
CA TYR A 54 -10.97 -14.43 14.52
C TYR A 54 -11.80 -13.44 15.34
N TRP A 55 -12.95 -13.88 15.80
CA TRP A 55 -13.85 -13.10 16.64
C TRP A 55 -13.95 -13.66 18.06
N ARG A 56 -13.63 -14.95 18.20
CA ARG A 56 -13.55 -15.66 19.48
C ARG A 56 -12.14 -16.17 19.68
N ASP A 57 -11.67 -16.07 20.90
CA ASP A 57 -10.40 -16.69 21.30
C ASP A 57 -10.49 -18.21 21.08
N GLN A 58 -9.48 -18.77 20.42
CA GLN A 58 -9.46 -20.19 20.06
C GLN A 58 -9.16 -21.10 21.27
N GLN A 59 -8.72 -20.56 22.40
CA GLN A 59 -8.45 -21.32 23.61
C GLN A 59 -9.58 -21.23 24.64
N THR A 60 -10.12 -20.03 24.84
CA THR A 60 -11.15 -19.78 25.86
C THR A 60 -12.57 -19.80 25.30
N GLU A 61 -12.73 -19.80 23.96
CA GLU A 61 -13.99 -19.65 23.22
C GLU A 61 -14.74 -18.35 23.55
N GLU A 62 -14.14 -17.45 24.30
CA GLU A 62 -14.73 -16.16 24.66
C GLU A 62 -14.73 -15.20 23.47
N TRP A 63 -15.75 -14.34 23.42
CA TRP A 63 -15.84 -13.28 22.43
C TRP A 63 -14.96 -12.10 22.83
N ILE A 64 -13.81 -11.90 22.12
CA ILE A 64 -12.88 -10.81 22.37
C ILE A 64 -12.85 -9.77 21.24
N GLY A 65 -13.68 -9.93 20.20
CA GLY A 65 -13.70 -9.04 19.04
C GLY A 65 -12.71 -9.43 17.94
N PRO A 66 -12.54 -8.58 16.89
CA PRO A 66 -11.67 -8.91 15.77
C PRO A 66 -10.20 -8.94 16.19
N HIS A 67 -9.56 -10.08 16.02
CA HIS A 67 -8.16 -10.30 16.36
C HIS A 67 -7.52 -11.30 15.42
N VAL A 68 -6.20 -11.34 15.44
CA VAL A 68 -5.38 -12.28 14.67
C VAL A 68 -4.34 -12.93 15.57
N TYR A 69 -3.78 -14.05 15.12
CA TYR A 69 -2.71 -14.75 15.84
C TYR A 69 -1.39 -14.69 15.07
N PRO A 70 -0.24 -14.70 15.77
CA PRO A 70 1.06 -14.81 15.11
C PRO A 70 1.12 -16.10 14.29
N THR A 71 1.42 -15.95 13.01
CA THR A 71 1.50 -17.04 12.05
C THR A 71 2.86 -17.03 11.38
N GLU A 72 3.53 -18.17 11.39
CA GLU A 72 4.83 -18.35 10.77
C GLU A 72 4.82 -19.58 9.87
N GLN A 73 5.75 -19.62 8.91
CA GLN A 73 5.96 -20.84 8.14
C GLN A 73 6.73 -21.89 8.96
N GLY A 74 6.15 -23.07 9.03
CA GLY A 74 6.78 -24.26 9.57
C GLY A 74 7.83 -24.88 8.62
N PRO A 75 8.41 -26.02 9.04
CA PRO A 75 9.34 -26.76 8.22
C PRO A 75 8.66 -27.30 6.95
N VAL A 76 9.48 -27.51 5.90
CA VAL A 76 8.99 -28.11 4.66
C VAL A 76 8.73 -29.59 4.91
N ASN A 77 7.54 -30.07 4.56
CA ASN A 77 7.27 -31.49 4.44
C ASN A 77 8.01 -32.03 3.21
N LEU A 78 8.99 -32.92 3.44
CA LEU A 78 9.85 -33.45 2.38
C LEU A 78 9.13 -34.40 1.40
N GLU A 79 7.94 -34.89 1.77
CA GLU A 79 7.15 -35.78 0.91
C GLU A 79 6.22 -35.02 -0.02
N THR A 80 5.59 -33.94 0.49
CA THR A 80 4.63 -33.15 -0.30
C THR A 80 5.23 -31.87 -0.87
N GLY A 81 6.35 -31.39 -0.35
CA GLY A 81 6.96 -30.11 -0.68
C GLY A 81 6.20 -28.91 -0.07
N GLU A 82 5.14 -29.14 0.67
CA GLU A 82 4.33 -28.09 1.32
C GLU A 82 4.90 -27.71 2.67
N ARG A 83 4.61 -26.49 3.10
CA ARG A 83 4.95 -26.00 4.45
C ARG A 83 3.68 -25.86 5.25
N GLU A 84 3.70 -26.37 6.47
CA GLU A 84 2.64 -26.14 7.43
C GLU A 84 2.69 -24.72 7.97
N LEU A 85 1.54 -24.14 8.25
CA LEU A 85 1.44 -22.86 8.94
C LEU A 85 1.40 -23.10 10.44
N LEU A 86 2.33 -22.48 11.14
CA LEU A 86 2.38 -22.53 12.61
C LEU A 86 1.65 -21.31 13.16
N VAL A 87 0.48 -21.52 13.73
CA VAL A 87 -0.33 -20.46 14.35
C VAL A 87 -0.18 -20.54 15.87
N ASN A 88 0.24 -19.44 16.49
CA ASN A 88 0.37 -19.37 17.94
C ASN A 88 -0.91 -18.79 18.58
N PHE A 89 -1.82 -19.64 18.98
CA PHE A 89 -3.09 -19.26 19.63
C PHE A 89 -2.95 -18.71 21.05
N ASN A 90 -1.74 -18.66 21.64
CA ASN A 90 -1.53 -18.10 22.98
C ASN A 90 -1.47 -16.57 23.01
N GLN A 91 -1.38 -15.91 21.85
CA GLN A 91 -1.13 -14.47 21.76
C GLN A 91 -2.09 -13.77 20.81
N PRO A 92 -3.38 -13.65 21.18
CA PRO A 92 -4.33 -12.90 20.37
C PRO A 92 -3.90 -11.43 20.28
N SER A 93 -3.90 -10.91 19.08
CA SER A 93 -3.52 -9.51 18.78
C SER A 93 -4.73 -8.79 18.20
N PRO A 94 -5.37 -7.88 18.96
CA PRO A 94 -6.55 -7.16 18.50
C PRO A 94 -6.28 -6.36 17.22
N LEU A 95 -7.18 -6.47 16.26
CA LEU A 95 -7.19 -5.66 15.05
C LEU A 95 -7.94 -4.36 15.33
N GLN A 96 -7.28 -3.23 15.10
CA GLN A 96 -7.82 -1.91 15.41
C GLN A 96 -7.63 -0.95 14.24
N LEU A 97 -8.47 0.09 14.22
CA LEU A 97 -8.31 1.24 13.33
C LEU A 97 -7.45 2.31 14.02
N PHE A 98 -6.72 3.09 13.23
CA PHE A 98 -5.86 4.18 13.69
C PHE A 98 -4.79 3.75 14.71
N VAL A 99 -4.06 2.69 14.35
CA VAL A 99 -3.01 2.09 15.18
C VAL A 99 -1.68 2.81 15.00
N SER A 100 -0.93 2.96 16.08
CA SER A 100 0.47 3.39 16.01
C SER A 100 1.35 2.24 15.50
N GLY A 101 2.15 2.52 14.49
CA GLY A 101 3.06 1.57 13.85
C GLY A 101 4.43 2.18 13.59
N HIS A 102 5.07 1.82 12.47
CA HIS A 102 6.33 2.42 12.06
C HIS A 102 6.15 3.91 11.75
N SER A 103 7.19 4.71 12.01
CA SER A 103 7.13 6.14 11.69
C SER A 103 7.41 6.39 10.21
N TYR A 104 6.70 7.35 9.64
CA TYR A 104 6.90 7.82 8.27
C TYR A 104 6.86 9.34 8.20
N GLN A 105 7.42 9.91 7.14
CA GLN A 105 7.49 11.35 6.93
C GLN A 105 6.45 11.81 5.90
N ILE A 106 5.60 12.75 6.29
CA ILE A 106 4.64 13.39 5.38
C ILE A 106 5.32 14.57 4.70
N LEU A 107 5.26 14.61 3.34
CA LEU A 107 5.80 15.68 2.50
C LEU A 107 7.29 16.01 2.74
N PRO A 108 8.20 15.04 2.79
CA PRO A 108 9.62 15.35 2.80
C PRO A 108 10.01 15.99 1.46
N ILE A 109 10.68 17.15 1.50
CA ILE A 109 11.19 17.81 0.29
C ILE A 109 12.69 17.52 0.20
N ARG A 110 13.04 16.62 -0.72
CA ARG A 110 14.43 16.23 -1.00
C ARG A 110 14.78 16.59 -2.43
N ILE A 111 15.89 17.27 -2.63
CA ILE A 111 16.44 17.51 -3.96
C ILE A 111 17.37 16.35 -4.28
N PRO A 112 17.05 15.51 -5.31
CA PRO A 112 17.94 14.44 -5.73
C PRO A 112 19.18 15.06 -6.39
N PHE A 113 20.36 14.76 -5.86
CA PHE A 113 21.64 15.06 -6.49
C PHE A 113 22.15 13.82 -7.27
N PRO A 114 23.14 14.01 -8.18
CA PRO A 114 23.79 12.89 -8.85
C PRO A 114 24.26 11.82 -7.85
N PRO A 115 24.37 10.53 -8.26
CA PRO A 115 24.52 9.38 -7.35
C PRO A 115 25.70 9.40 -6.38
N ASN A 116 26.62 10.36 -6.53
CA ASN A 116 27.80 10.51 -5.65
C ASN A 116 27.62 11.58 -4.55
N PHE A 117 26.47 12.22 -4.47
CA PHE A 117 26.20 13.26 -3.48
C PHE A 117 24.96 12.89 -2.66
N GLU A 118 25.00 13.18 -1.37
CA GLU A 118 23.82 13.02 -0.52
C GLU A 118 22.71 13.99 -0.95
N PRO A 119 21.44 13.54 -0.97
CA PRO A 119 20.32 14.41 -1.30
C PRO A 119 20.23 15.53 -0.26
N VAL A 120 20.08 16.77 -0.71
CA VAL A 120 19.83 17.89 0.20
C VAL A 120 18.38 17.84 0.67
N GLU A 121 18.18 17.64 1.97
CA GLU A 121 16.88 17.75 2.59
C GLU A 121 16.57 19.22 2.87
N LEU A 122 15.61 19.77 2.12
CA LEU A 122 15.08 21.11 2.38
C LEU A 122 14.08 21.13 3.51
N PHE A 123 13.33 20.05 3.65
CA PHE A 123 12.33 19.85 4.69
C PHE A 123 12.18 18.35 4.98
N SER A 124 12.38 17.96 6.23
CA SER A 124 12.29 16.56 6.65
C SER A 124 10.84 16.03 6.72
N GLY A 125 9.85 16.92 6.59
CA GLY A 125 8.46 16.55 6.74
C GLY A 125 8.02 16.45 8.21
N TRP A 126 6.73 16.12 8.40
CA TRP A 126 6.20 15.79 9.73
C TRP A 126 6.29 14.29 9.94
N GLU A 127 6.89 13.89 11.05
CA GLU A 127 6.92 12.48 11.44
C GLU A 127 5.57 12.08 12.04
N VAL A 128 4.98 11.03 11.48
CA VAL A 128 3.71 10.45 11.90
C VAL A 128 3.88 8.94 12.03
N SER A 129 3.24 8.34 13.02
CA SER A 129 3.32 6.90 13.28
C SER A 129 1.95 6.20 13.27
N HIS A 130 0.89 6.89 12.84
CA HIS A 130 -0.46 6.33 12.81
C HIS A 130 -0.81 5.77 11.44
N HIS A 131 -1.33 4.56 11.43
CA HIS A 131 -1.82 3.87 10.23
C HIS A 131 -3.33 3.67 10.31
N LEU A 132 -3.98 3.52 9.16
CA LEU A 132 -5.42 3.37 9.04
C LEU A 132 -5.94 2.15 9.81
N PHE A 133 -5.21 1.04 9.78
CA PHE A 133 -5.50 -0.19 10.49
C PHE A 133 -4.21 -0.95 10.83
N GLY A 134 -4.30 -1.86 11.76
CA GLY A 134 -3.18 -2.71 12.17
C GLY A 134 -3.51 -3.48 13.44
N THR A 135 -2.53 -4.11 14.03
CA THR A 135 -2.66 -4.91 15.24
C THR A 135 -1.94 -4.27 16.43
N THR A 136 -2.50 -4.46 17.60
CA THR A 136 -1.85 -4.10 18.87
C THR A 136 -1.38 -5.39 19.56
N GLY A 137 -0.21 -5.87 19.16
CA GLY A 137 0.34 -7.13 19.68
C GLY A 137 1.43 -7.69 18.77
N PRO A 138 1.92 -8.91 19.06
CA PRO A 138 2.99 -9.53 18.28
C PRO A 138 2.55 -10.04 16.90
N ALA A 139 1.27 -10.33 16.70
CA ALA A 139 0.76 -10.77 15.41
C ALA A 139 0.67 -9.62 14.43
N LYS A 140 0.98 -9.87 13.16
CA LYS A 140 0.80 -8.93 12.07
C LYS A 140 -0.41 -9.32 11.23
N PHE A 141 -1.10 -8.30 10.71
CA PHE A 141 -2.27 -8.49 9.85
C PHE A 141 -1.89 -8.24 8.40
N HIS A 142 -1.67 -9.29 7.64
CA HIS A 142 -1.38 -9.25 6.22
C HIS A 142 -2.64 -9.43 5.39
N LEU A 143 -3.23 -8.32 4.92
CA LEU A 143 -4.49 -8.32 4.17
C LEU A 143 -4.43 -9.18 2.88
N LEU A 144 -3.30 -9.15 2.17
CA LEU A 144 -3.04 -9.92 0.95
C LEU A 144 -1.95 -10.99 1.13
N GLY A 145 -1.56 -11.28 2.38
CA GLY A 145 -0.43 -12.16 2.65
C GLY A 145 0.92 -11.49 2.42
N THR A 146 1.96 -12.31 2.37
CA THR A 146 3.35 -11.90 2.19
C THR A 146 3.95 -12.45 0.89
N ASP A 147 5.04 -11.84 0.43
CA ASP A 147 5.80 -12.34 -0.71
C ASP A 147 6.88 -13.36 -0.30
N GLU A 148 7.67 -13.83 -1.27
CA GLU A 148 8.77 -14.78 -1.06
C GLU A 148 9.82 -14.30 -0.05
N GLN A 149 9.92 -12.99 0.17
CA GLN A 149 10.86 -12.37 1.10
C GLN A 149 10.22 -12.02 2.44
N GLY A 150 8.95 -12.40 2.66
CA GLY A 150 8.22 -12.11 3.88
C GLY A 150 7.78 -10.66 4.01
N ARG A 151 7.66 -9.92 2.90
CA ARG A 151 7.19 -8.52 2.91
C ARG A 151 5.69 -8.45 2.67
N ASP A 152 5.01 -7.53 3.32
CA ASP A 152 3.57 -7.36 3.19
C ASP A 152 3.15 -6.95 1.77
N GLN A 153 2.34 -7.79 1.11
CA GLN A 153 1.92 -7.55 -0.26
C GLN A 153 0.99 -6.35 -0.40
N PHE A 154 0.11 -6.10 0.57
CA PHE A 154 -0.79 -4.96 0.53
C PHE A 154 -0.02 -3.63 0.61
N SER A 155 0.90 -3.51 1.54
CA SER A 155 1.76 -2.31 1.67
C SER A 155 2.57 -2.05 0.40
N ARG A 156 3.13 -3.10 -0.21
CA ARG A 156 3.85 -3.02 -1.47
C ARG A 156 2.96 -2.60 -2.64
N LEU A 157 1.74 -3.13 -2.72
CA LEU A 157 0.78 -2.78 -3.76
C LEU A 157 0.43 -1.29 -3.71
N VAL A 158 0.12 -0.77 -2.51
CA VAL A 158 -0.27 0.63 -2.32
C VAL A 158 0.90 1.56 -2.63
N HIS A 159 2.11 1.26 -2.16
CA HIS A 159 3.31 2.06 -2.46
C HIS A 159 3.74 1.96 -3.93
N GLY A 160 3.66 0.77 -4.54
CA GLY A 160 3.93 0.57 -5.97
C GLY A 160 2.93 1.32 -6.85
N GLY A 161 1.68 1.41 -6.43
CA GLY A 161 0.65 2.23 -7.06
C GLY A 161 1.04 3.71 -7.17
N ARG A 162 1.76 4.26 -6.17
CA ARG A 162 2.27 5.64 -6.18
C ARG A 162 3.14 5.88 -7.43
N ILE A 163 4.11 5.01 -7.66
CA ILE A 163 5.01 5.12 -8.82
C ILE A 163 4.22 4.97 -10.13
N SER A 164 3.38 3.95 -10.24
CA SER A 164 2.63 3.64 -11.46
C SER A 164 1.67 4.75 -11.88
N LEU A 165 0.90 5.30 -10.95
CA LEU A 165 -0.05 6.37 -11.23
C LEU A 165 0.64 7.69 -11.57
N PHE A 166 1.72 8.03 -10.87
CA PHE A 166 2.46 9.26 -11.17
C PHE A 166 3.23 9.19 -12.48
N ILE A 167 3.84 8.05 -12.85
CA ILE A 167 4.49 7.87 -14.17
C ILE A 167 3.47 8.08 -15.29
N GLY A 168 2.26 7.50 -15.18
CA GLY A 168 1.20 7.71 -16.16
C GLY A 168 0.80 9.18 -16.31
N LEU A 169 0.65 9.89 -15.19
CA LEU A 169 0.30 11.31 -15.18
C LEU A 169 1.41 12.17 -15.81
N PHE A 170 2.66 11.95 -15.43
CA PHE A 170 3.82 12.66 -16.00
C PHE A 170 3.99 12.35 -17.48
N GLY A 171 3.77 11.10 -17.92
CA GLY A 171 3.82 10.73 -19.33
C GLY A 171 2.84 11.55 -20.16
N ILE A 172 1.59 11.65 -19.72
CA ILE A 172 0.57 12.46 -20.40
C ILE A 172 0.91 13.95 -20.35
N ALA A 173 1.35 14.45 -19.19
CA ALA A 173 1.70 15.87 -19.01
C ALA A 173 2.84 16.34 -19.92
N ILE A 174 3.76 15.45 -20.30
CA ILE A 174 4.84 15.75 -21.23
C ILE A 174 4.42 15.48 -22.68
N SER A 175 3.84 14.33 -22.95
CA SER A 175 3.52 13.91 -24.33
C SER A 175 2.44 14.77 -24.97
N PHE A 176 1.44 15.19 -24.20
CA PHE A 176 0.33 15.99 -24.74
C PHE A 176 0.78 17.39 -25.23
N PRO A 177 1.52 18.21 -24.45
CA PRO A 177 2.03 19.50 -24.93
C PRO A 177 3.00 19.35 -26.11
N LEU A 178 3.90 18.38 -26.07
CA LEU A 178 4.83 18.13 -27.17
C LEU A 178 4.09 17.74 -28.45
N GLY A 179 3.12 16.83 -28.36
CA GLY A 179 2.28 16.46 -29.49
C GLY A 179 1.50 17.64 -30.06
N MET A 180 1.00 18.52 -29.20
CA MET A 180 0.30 19.74 -29.62
C MET A 180 1.23 20.76 -30.32
N ILE A 181 2.46 20.94 -29.80
CA ILE A 181 3.47 21.82 -30.38
C ILE A 181 3.90 21.30 -31.75
N PHE A 182 4.38 20.05 -31.81
CA PHE A 182 4.90 19.48 -33.07
C PHE A 182 3.79 19.28 -34.10
N GLY A 183 2.59 18.84 -33.69
CA GLY A 183 1.43 18.72 -34.57
C GLY A 183 0.96 20.06 -35.08
N GLY A 184 0.97 21.09 -34.22
CA GLY A 184 0.63 22.47 -34.61
C GLY A 184 1.62 23.06 -35.61
N ILE A 185 2.93 22.88 -35.37
CA ILE A 185 3.97 23.35 -36.32
C ILE A 185 3.86 22.62 -37.65
N SER A 186 3.75 21.28 -37.62
CA SER A 186 3.58 20.48 -38.84
C SER A 186 2.32 20.86 -39.63
N GLY A 187 1.20 21.08 -38.94
CA GLY A 187 -0.03 21.49 -39.60
C GLY A 187 -0.03 22.93 -40.12
N TYR A 188 0.83 23.81 -39.60
CA TYR A 188 0.95 25.20 -40.06
C TYR A 188 1.91 25.32 -41.25
N PHE A 189 3.00 24.58 -41.29
CA PHE A 189 4.03 24.65 -42.33
C PHE A 189 3.92 23.54 -43.40
N GLY A 190 3.16 22.50 -43.20
CA GLY A 190 2.93 21.38 -44.12
C GLY A 190 1.57 21.44 -44.69
#